data_ad9fcc5af926bf595203c98c149e5324
#
_entry.id   ad9fcc5af926bf595203c98c149e5324
#
_cell.length_a   1.000
_cell.length_b   1.000
_cell.length_c   1.000
_cell.angle_alpha   90.00
_cell.angle_beta   90.00
_cell.angle_gamma   90.00
#
_symmetry.space_group_name_H-M   'P 1'
#
loop_
_entity.id
_entity.type
_entity.pdbx_description
1 polymer ?
#
loop_
_entity_poly.entity_id
_entity_poly.type
_entity_poly.pdbx_seq_one_letter_code
_entity_poly.pdbx_strand_id
1 'polypeptide(L)'
;LRGAGGAAKAVAYILAKEGAASIYVLNRSKEKAEQLASYVNGLMGRPIMHPLAMTEFSSIPAKERGYLAVQSTSVGMYPKTGEAVIESPDFYELIHTGVDIVYTPAHTRFMELVEQAGGRAINGLDMLLYQGIIAYELWNPEAEIDKETTDLARERIVRYLQRDQGKKLVLIGFMGAGKTTVAQAYAKTYDLPLIDTDVEIEKKAGMPIAEIFKKQGEEAFRCLETQVLRELIEKKGAAVISVGGGLPMRSQNQPLLRQLGTVVCLDVSAETVFERIGSDVSDRPMLCGGDVRERISRLLA
;
A
#
# COMPACT_ATOMS: atom_id res chain seq x y z
N LEU A 1 9.25 -24.74 2.21
CA LEU A 1 10.11 -23.58 2.33
C LEU A 1 10.65 -23.18 0.96
N ARG A 2 10.48 -21.93 0.54
CA ARG A 2 10.95 -21.41 -0.76
C ARG A 2 12.12 -20.46 -0.52
N GLY A 3 13.30 -20.80 -1.09
CA GLY A 3 14.57 -20.10 -0.91
C GLY A 3 15.56 -20.89 -0.05
N ALA A 4 16.84 -20.54 -0.19
CA ALA A 4 17.94 -21.15 0.56
C ALA A 4 18.97 -20.09 1.03
N GLY A 5 18.51 -18.87 1.28
CA GLY A 5 19.30 -17.77 1.84
C GLY A 5 19.34 -17.76 3.37
N GLY A 6 19.87 -16.66 3.95
CA GLY A 6 20.00 -16.52 5.40
C GLY A 6 18.65 -16.63 6.14
N ALA A 7 17.60 -15.96 5.66
CA ALA A 7 16.27 -16.06 6.25
C ALA A 7 15.69 -17.48 6.15
N ALA A 8 15.87 -18.15 4.99
CA ALA A 8 15.47 -19.55 4.83
C ALA A 8 16.15 -20.48 5.83
N LYS A 9 17.44 -20.26 6.12
CA LYS A 9 18.21 -21.04 7.09
C LYS A 9 17.64 -20.90 8.50
N ALA A 10 17.32 -19.68 8.93
CA ALA A 10 16.70 -19.40 10.23
C ALA A 10 15.32 -20.06 10.35
N VAL A 11 14.47 -19.87 9.33
CA VAL A 11 13.13 -20.47 9.28
C VAL A 11 13.19 -22.00 9.30
N ALA A 12 14.07 -22.61 8.50
CA ALA A 12 14.25 -24.06 8.45
C ALA A 12 14.66 -24.62 9.81
N TYR A 13 15.61 -23.98 10.48
CA TYR A 13 16.06 -24.38 11.82
C TYR A 13 14.93 -24.32 12.84
N ILE A 14 14.18 -23.25 12.89
CA ILE A 14 13.06 -23.09 13.82
C ILE A 14 11.97 -24.14 13.54
N LEU A 15 11.55 -24.31 12.29
CA LEU A 15 10.55 -25.31 11.93
C LEU A 15 10.99 -26.72 12.33
N ALA A 16 12.28 -27.05 12.12
CA ALA A 16 12.82 -28.33 12.52
C ALA A 16 12.85 -28.53 14.05
N LYS A 17 13.23 -27.47 14.79
CA LYS A 17 13.26 -27.45 16.26
C LYS A 17 11.87 -27.58 16.88
N GLU A 18 10.87 -26.89 16.29
CA GLU A 18 9.47 -26.94 16.72
C GLU A 18 8.72 -28.20 16.28
N GLY A 19 9.43 -29.20 15.75
CA GLY A 19 8.90 -30.53 15.51
C GLY A 19 8.20 -30.76 14.16
N ALA A 20 8.52 -29.96 13.15
CA ALA A 20 8.05 -30.24 11.79
C ALA A 20 8.39 -31.67 11.40
N ALA A 21 7.41 -32.42 10.88
CA ALA A 21 7.60 -33.81 10.49
C ALA A 21 8.47 -33.95 9.22
N SER A 22 8.36 -33.00 8.32
CA SER A 22 9.04 -32.95 7.01
C SER A 22 9.11 -31.54 6.48
N ILE A 23 10.23 -31.12 5.91
CA ILE A 23 10.45 -29.81 5.33
C ILE A 23 10.93 -29.99 3.89
N TYR A 24 10.12 -29.58 2.91
CA TYR A 24 10.52 -29.51 1.50
C TYR A 24 11.11 -28.14 1.23
N VAL A 25 12.37 -28.08 0.81
CA VAL A 25 13.03 -26.81 0.45
C VAL A 25 13.17 -26.73 -1.06
N LEU A 26 12.45 -25.73 -1.65
CA LEU A 26 12.48 -25.46 -3.07
C LEU A 26 13.38 -24.25 -3.34
N ASN A 27 14.35 -24.42 -4.21
CA ASN A 27 15.23 -23.34 -4.62
C ASN A 27 15.57 -23.42 -6.11
N ARG A 28 15.85 -22.25 -6.73
CA ARG A 28 16.26 -22.19 -8.14
C ARG A 28 17.55 -22.97 -8.40
N SER A 29 18.55 -22.87 -7.50
CA SER A 29 19.72 -23.75 -7.50
C SER A 29 19.46 -24.90 -6.54
N LYS A 30 19.40 -26.12 -7.07
CA LYS A 30 19.19 -27.34 -6.29
C LYS A 30 20.33 -27.58 -5.30
N GLU A 31 21.57 -27.27 -5.70
CA GLU A 31 22.75 -27.40 -4.87
C GLU A 31 22.66 -26.57 -3.57
N LYS A 32 22.10 -25.36 -3.63
CA LYS A 32 21.86 -24.54 -2.44
C LYS A 32 20.78 -25.13 -1.54
N ALA A 33 19.76 -25.75 -2.10
CA ALA A 33 18.74 -26.47 -1.34
C ALA A 33 19.37 -27.69 -0.63
N GLU A 34 20.23 -28.44 -1.33
CA GLU A 34 20.94 -29.59 -0.80
C GLU A 34 21.90 -29.22 0.34
N GLN A 35 22.64 -28.11 0.18
CA GLN A 35 23.50 -27.55 1.23
C GLN A 35 22.71 -27.19 2.49
N LEU A 36 21.56 -26.52 2.32
CA LEU A 36 20.68 -26.14 3.43
C LEU A 36 20.10 -27.38 4.10
N ALA A 37 19.63 -28.37 3.33
CA ALA A 37 19.07 -29.61 3.84
C ALA A 37 20.13 -30.43 4.61
N SER A 38 21.33 -30.54 4.06
CA SER A 38 22.45 -31.22 4.73
C SER A 38 22.80 -30.58 6.07
N TYR A 39 22.86 -29.22 6.08
CA TYR A 39 23.16 -28.50 7.31
C TYR A 39 22.09 -28.72 8.39
N VAL A 40 20.79 -28.54 8.05
CA VAL A 40 19.69 -28.70 9.03
C VAL A 40 19.55 -30.16 9.47
N ASN A 41 19.63 -31.12 8.54
CA ASN A 41 19.58 -32.55 8.86
C ASN A 41 20.72 -32.97 9.80
N GLY A 42 21.94 -32.43 9.57
CA GLY A 42 23.08 -32.66 10.45
C GLY A 42 22.84 -32.10 11.86
N LEU A 43 22.30 -30.94 12.01
CA LEU A 43 21.95 -30.34 13.32
C LEU A 43 20.87 -31.14 14.06
N MET A 44 19.90 -31.70 13.34
CA MET A 44 18.76 -32.44 13.92
C MET A 44 19.06 -33.93 14.13
N GLY A 45 20.16 -34.41 13.59
CA GLY A 45 20.51 -35.85 13.65
C GLY A 45 19.53 -36.77 12.90
N ARG A 46 18.69 -36.21 12.02
CA ARG A 46 17.68 -36.98 11.26
C ARG A 46 17.38 -36.31 9.91
N PRO A 47 16.97 -37.07 8.87
CA PRO A 47 16.64 -36.55 7.55
C PRO A 47 15.24 -35.95 7.53
N ILE A 48 15.08 -34.72 8.06
CA ILE A 48 13.81 -34.00 8.12
C ILE A 48 13.61 -33.10 6.90
N MET A 49 14.70 -32.65 6.26
CA MET A 49 14.65 -31.66 5.18
C MET A 49 14.98 -32.31 3.84
N HIS A 50 14.11 -32.06 2.85
CA HIS A 50 14.14 -32.66 1.50
C HIS A 50 14.38 -31.58 0.47
N PRO A 51 15.55 -31.55 -0.21
CA PRO A 51 15.86 -30.54 -1.20
C PRO A 51 15.19 -30.84 -2.55
N LEU A 52 14.61 -29.82 -3.15
CA LEU A 52 13.94 -29.89 -4.45
C LEU A 52 14.37 -28.70 -5.33
N ALA A 53 14.49 -28.92 -6.64
CA ALA A 53 14.51 -27.83 -7.58
C ALA A 53 13.11 -27.18 -7.63
N MET A 54 13.03 -25.92 -8.08
CA MET A 54 11.78 -25.18 -8.11
C MET A 54 10.71 -25.85 -9.00
N THR A 55 11.16 -26.53 -10.05
CA THR A 55 10.31 -27.27 -10.99
C THR A 55 9.86 -28.64 -10.46
N GLU A 56 10.45 -29.13 -9.37
CA GLU A 56 10.16 -30.45 -8.80
C GLU A 56 9.07 -30.41 -7.71
N PHE A 57 8.30 -29.31 -7.60
CA PHE A 57 7.26 -29.18 -6.56
C PHE A 57 6.17 -30.27 -6.66
N SER A 58 5.94 -30.82 -7.84
CA SER A 58 5.01 -31.94 -8.06
C SER A 58 5.41 -33.24 -7.36
N SER A 59 6.68 -33.35 -6.92
CA SER A 59 7.14 -34.50 -6.10
C SER A 59 6.81 -34.35 -4.61
N ILE A 60 6.27 -33.22 -4.18
CA ILE A 60 5.74 -33.05 -2.82
C ILE A 60 4.49 -33.92 -2.70
N PRO A 61 4.42 -34.83 -1.69
CA PRO A 61 3.27 -35.72 -1.56
C PRO A 61 1.95 -34.96 -1.49
N ALA A 62 1.01 -35.30 -2.37
CA ALA A 62 -0.34 -34.78 -2.28
C ALA A 62 -1.00 -35.33 -1.02
N LYS A 63 -1.21 -34.47 -0.02
CA LYS A 63 -2.00 -34.75 1.18
C LYS A 63 -3.12 -33.71 1.25
N GLU A 64 -4.18 -34.02 1.97
CA GLU A 64 -5.17 -33.02 2.32
C GLU A 64 -4.45 -31.76 2.83
N ARG A 65 -4.99 -30.58 2.50
CA ARG A 65 -4.44 -29.25 2.80
C ARG A 65 -3.74 -29.18 4.18
N GLY A 66 -2.47 -29.48 4.24
CA GLY A 66 -1.73 -29.62 5.48
C GLY A 66 -0.39 -28.91 5.50
N TYR A 67 0.00 -28.23 4.38
CA TYR A 67 1.31 -27.60 4.32
C TYR A 67 1.30 -26.15 4.77
N LEU A 68 2.27 -25.81 5.62
CA LEU A 68 2.72 -24.45 5.84
C LEU A 68 3.77 -24.12 4.78
N ALA A 69 3.48 -23.16 3.91
CA ALA A 69 4.44 -22.66 2.93
C ALA A 69 5.08 -21.36 3.44
N VAL A 70 6.42 -21.30 3.45
CA VAL A 70 7.14 -20.07 3.79
C VAL A 70 7.92 -19.59 2.57
N GLN A 71 7.58 -18.40 2.08
CA GLN A 71 8.27 -17.69 1.03
C GLN A 71 9.39 -16.85 1.66
N SER A 72 10.64 -17.17 1.37
CA SER A 72 11.82 -16.47 1.91
C SER A 72 12.77 -15.97 0.82
N THR A 73 12.20 -15.56 -0.33
CA THR A 73 12.93 -14.93 -1.43
C THR A 73 12.52 -13.46 -1.55
N SER A 74 13.24 -12.69 -2.35
CA SER A 74 12.90 -11.30 -2.66
C SER A 74 11.88 -11.13 -3.81
N VAL A 75 11.36 -12.23 -4.35
CA VAL A 75 10.32 -12.16 -5.39
C VAL A 75 9.02 -11.66 -4.79
N GLY A 76 8.37 -10.73 -5.46
CA GLY A 76 7.21 -10.03 -4.91
C GLY A 76 7.53 -8.68 -4.27
N MET A 77 8.83 -8.34 -4.08
CA MET A 77 9.27 -7.00 -3.66
C MET A 77 9.32 -6.04 -4.86
N TYR A 78 9.27 -4.75 -4.57
CA TYR A 78 9.54 -3.72 -5.57
C TYR A 78 10.91 -3.92 -6.24
N PRO A 79 11.07 -3.73 -7.57
CA PRO A 79 10.04 -3.29 -8.53
C PRO A 79 9.12 -4.39 -9.07
N LYS A 80 9.31 -5.66 -8.72
CA LYS A 80 8.64 -6.85 -9.27
C LYS A 80 7.50 -7.36 -8.38
N THR A 81 6.64 -6.45 -7.95
CA THR A 81 5.57 -6.73 -6.97
C THR A 81 4.48 -7.68 -7.49
N GLY A 82 4.30 -7.79 -8.82
CA GLY A 82 3.34 -8.69 -9.44
C GLY A 82 3.85 -10.10 -9.75
N GLU A 83 5.07 -10.44 -9.33
CA GLU A 83 5.67 -11.75 -9.61
C GLU A 83 5.56 -12.70 -8.41
N ALA A 84 5.30 -13.99 -8.69
CA ALA A 84 5.49 -15.07 -7.73
C ALA A 84 6.53 -16.07 -8.27
N VAL A 85 7.18 -16.80 -7.37
CA VAL A 85 8.23 -17.75 -7.77
C VAL A 85 7.64 -18.99 -8.48
N ILE A 86 6.43 -19.39 -8.10
CA ILE A 86 5.63 -20.43 -8.74
C ILE A 86 4.26 -19.83 -9.00
N GLU A 87 3.77 -19.91 -10.25
CA GLU A 87 2.43 -19.42 -10.64
C GLU A 87 1.42 -20.56 -10.82
N SER A 88 1.89 -21.83 -10.74
CA SER A 88 1.02 -23.01 -10.93
C SER A 88 -0.02 -23.11 -9.81
N PRO A 89 -1.34 -23.16 -10.12
CA PRO A 89 -2.39 -23.37 -9.12
C PRO A 89 -2.21 -24.64 -8.30
N ASP A 90 -1.77 -25.73 -8.92
CA ASP A 90 -1.56 -27.04 -8.25
C ASP A 90 -0.62 -26.96 -7.05
N PHE A 91 0.35 -26.04 -7.09
CA PHE A 91 1.24 -25.80 -5.95
C PHE A 91 0.48 -25.18 -4.77
N TYR A 92 -0.40 -24.24 -5.05
CA TYR A 92 -1.14 -23.50 -4.02
C TYR A 92 -2.26 -24.32 -3.39
N GLU A 93 -2.80 -25.30 -4.10
CA GLU A 93 -3.78 -26.26 -3.55
C GLU A 93 -3.20 -27.11 -2.41
N LEU A 94 -1.88 -27.29 -2.35
CA LEU A 94 -1.21 -27.97 -1.24
C LEU A 94 -1.10 -27.12 0.02
N ILE A 95 -1.37 -25.81 -0.03
CA ILE A 95 -1.05 -24.86 1.02
C ILE A 95 -2.28 -24.53 1.86
N HIS A 96 -2.23 -24.86 3.15
CA HIS A 96 -3.20 -24.39 4.13
C HIS A 96 -2.88 -22.98 4.62
N THR A 97 -1.58 -22.72 4.90
CA THR A 97 -1.13 -21.41 5.37
C THR A 97 0.14 -21.02 4.62
N GLY A 98 0.10 -19.87 3.97
CA GLY A 98 1.26 -19.25 3.33
C GLY A 98 1.80 -18.09 4.16
N VAL A 99 3.09 -18.10 4.47
CA VAL A 99 3.79 -16.98 5.11
C VAL A 99 4.78 -16.41 4.12
N ASP A 100 4.64 -15.14 3.79
CA ASP A 100 5.63 -14.41 3.02
C ASP A 100 6.48 -13.58 3.98
N ILE A 101 7.80 -13.70 3.98
CA ILE A 101 8.66 -12.84 4.80
C ILE A 101 8.76 -11.42 4.23
N VAL A 102 8.27 -11.19 3.03
CA VAL A 102 8.12 -9.86 2.45
C VAL A 102 7.02 -9.11 3.19
N TYR A 103 7.31 -7.86 3.58
CA TYR A 103 6.36 -6.97 4.24
C TYR A 103 6.04 -5.71 3.42
N THR A 104 6.77 -5.48 2.32
CA THR A 104 6.50 -4.43 1.35
C THR A 104 6.61 -4.96 -0.08
N PRO A 105 5.50 -5.04 -0.85
CA PRO A 105 4.13 -4.61 -0.48
C PRO A 105 3.51 -5.44 0.64
N ALA A 106 2.50 -4.90 1.33
CA ALA A 106 1.81 -5.59 2.42
C ALA A 106 1.07 -6.85 1.97
N HIS A 107 0.70 -6.92 0.68
CA HIS A 107 0.05 -8.06 0.05
C HIS A 107 0.80 -8.40 -1.25
N THR A 108 1.43 -9.56 -1.29
CA THR A 108 2.26 -10.01 -2.42
C THR A 108 1.47 -10.94 -3.35
N ARG A 109 1.99 -11.14 -4.56
CA ARG A 109 1.40 -12.10 -5.51
C ARG A 109 1.35 -13.53 -4.93
N PHE A 110 2.34 -13.93 -4.15
CA PHE A 110 2.32 -15.21 -3.44
C PHE A 110 1.12 -15.32 -2.49
N MET A 111 0.86 -14.28 -1.70
CA MET A 111 -0.27 -14.24 -0.76
C MET A 111 -1.60 -14.32 -1.51
N GLU A 112 -1.74 -13.55 -2.59
CA GLU A 112 -2.91 -13.57 -3.46
C GLU A 112 -3.21 -14.99 -3.97
N LEU A 113 -2.21 -15.70 -4.47
CA LEU A 113 -2.35 -17.06 -5.00
C LEU A 113 -2.71 -18.08 -3.91
N VAL A 114 -2.17 -17.92 -2.70
CA VAL A 114 -2.56 -18.73 -1.53
C VAL A 114 -4.04 -18.54 -1.20
N GLU A 115 -4.52 -17.30 -1.18
CA GLU A 115 -5.91 -16.96 -0.86
C GLU A 115 -6.86 -17.41 -1.96
N GLN A 116 -6.49 -17.26 -3.23
CA GLN A 116 -7.26 -17.77 -4.37
C GLN A 116 -7.46 -19.28 -4.31
N ALA A 117 -6.47 -20.03 -3.83
CA ALA A 117 -6.57 -21.45 -3.57
C ALA A 117 -7.34 -21.78 -2.26
N GLY A 118 -7.82 -20.75 -1.51
CA GLY A 118 -8.57 -20.86 -0.26
C GLY A 118 -7.68 -21.17 0.95
N GLY A 119 -6.37 -20.94 0.90
CA GLY A 119 -5.46 -20.94 2.03
C GLY A 119 -5.49 -19.61 2.79
N ARG A 120 -4.85 -19.56 3.96
CA ARG A 120 -4.62 -18.34 4.74
C ARG A 120 -3.26 -17.75 4.39
N ALA A 121 -3.16 -16.45 4.14
CA ALA A 121 -1.89 -15.77 3.89
C ALA A 121 -1.51 -14.84 5.05
N ILE A 122 -0.21 -14.75 5.32
CA ILE A 122 0.40 -13.92 6.38
C ILE A 122 1.64 -13.25 5.80
N ASN A 123 1.79 -11.94 5.98
CA ASN A 123 2.98 -11.21 5.54
C ASN A 123 4.09 -11.18 6.60
N GLY A 124 5.27 -10.68 6.21
CA GLY A 124 6.47 -10.64 7.05
C GLY A 124 6.53 -9.51 8.08
N LEU A 125 5.47 -8.73 8.27
CA LEU A 125 5.48 -7.58 9.18
C LEU A 125 5.80 -7.98 10.61
N ASP A 126 5.17 -9.04 11.11
CA ASP A 126 5.41 -9.50 12.48
C ASP A 126 6.83 -10.02 12.67
N MET A 127 7.40 -10.66 11.64
CA MET A 127 8.82 -11.05 11.68
C MET A 127 9.72 -9.81 11.82
N LEU A 128 9.45 -8.74 11.06
CA LEU A 128 10.19 -7.47 11.17
C LEU A 128 10.04 -6.85 12.56
N LEU A 129 8.84 -6.82 13.11
CA LEU A 129 8.55 -6.26 14.43
C LEU A 129 9.27 -7.02 15.54
N TYR A 130 9.05 -8.33 15.62
CA TYR A 130 9.61 -9.15 16.71
C TYR A 130 11.13 -9.26 16.66
N GLN A 131 11.74 -9.30 15.47
CA GLN A 131 13.21 -9.26 15.39
C GLN A 131 13.78 -7.95 15.96
N GLY A 132 13.07 -6.83 15.74
CA GLY A 132 13.45 -5.52 16.28
C GLY A 132 13.31 -5.46 17.81
N ILE A 133 12.22 -6.00 18.34
CA ILE A 133 11.98 -6.08 19.81
C ILE A 133 13.07 -6.94 20.47
N ILE A 134 13.29 -8.15 19.96
CA ILE A 134 14.31 -9.06 20.51
C ILE A 134 15.71 -8.43 20.45
N ALA A 135 16.06 -7.77 19.35
CA ALA A 135 17.33 -7.07 19.23
C ALA A 135 17.45 -5.92 20.25
N TYR A 136 16.38 -5.15 20.47
CA TYR A 136 16.35 -4.09 21.45
C TYR A 136 16.55 -4.62 22.89
N GLU A 137 15.84 -5.68 23.26
CA GLU A 137 15.94 -6.31 24.57
C GLU A 137 17.35 -6.93 24.81
N LEU A 138 17.95 -7.52 23.78
CA LEU A 138 19.33 -8.02 23.85
C LEU A 138 20.36 -6.90 24.09
N TRP A 139 20.14 -5.72 23.54
CA TRP A 139 21.01 -4.56 23.76
C TRP A 139 20.70 -3.79 25.04
N ASN A 140 19.50 -3.98 25.59
CA ASN A 140 19.03 -3.34 26.81
C ASN A 140 18.46 -4.40 27.76
N PRO A 141 19.30 -5.14 28.49
CA PRO A 141 18.88 -6.31 29.29
C PRO A 141 17.83 -6.01 30.39
N GLU A 142 17.72 -4.73 30.79
CA GLU A 142 16.71 -4.27 31.77
C GLU A 142 15.37 -3.89 31.11
N ALA A 143 15.30 -3.89 29.77
CA ALA A 143 14.09 -3.54 29.05
C ALA A 143 13.24 -4.79 28.80
N GLU A 144 11.97 -4.70 29.15
CA GLU A 144 10.94 -5.67 28.80
C GLU A 144 9.85 -4.93 28.00
N ILE A 145 9.63 -5.36 26.76
CA ILE A 145 8.64 -4.73 25.87
C ILE A 145 7.29 -5.41 26.05
N ASP A 146 6.36 -4.71 26.69
CA ASP A 146 5.02 -5.21 26.90
C ASP A 146 4.18 -5.30 25.61
N LYS A 147 3.01 -5.91 25.74
CA LYS A 147 2.08 -6.10 24.61
C LYS A 147 1.56 -4.76 24.08
N GLU A 148 1.28 -3.79 24.93
CA GLU A 148 0.75 -2.47 24.52
C GLU A 148 1.79 -1.72 23.67
N THR A 149 3.03 -1.71 24.10
CA THR A 149 4.16 -1.14 23.34
C THR A 149 4.38 -1.86 22.03
N THR A 150 4.27 -3.19 22.03
CA THR A 150 4.36 -4.01 20.80
C THR A 150 3.26 -3.66 19.79
N ASP A 151 2.00 -3.56 20.24
CA ASP A 151 0.85 -3.21 19.41
C ASP A 151 0.98 -1.77 18.86
N LEU A 152 1.44 -0.82 19.67
CA LEU A 152 1.72 0.55 19.23
C LEU A 152 2.85 0.60 18.17
N ALA A 153 3.91 -0.16 18.39
CA ALA A 153 5.02 -0.26 17.42
C ALA A 153 4.53 -0.84 16.09
N ARG A 154 3.69 -1.91 16.15
CA ARG A 154 3.06 -2.51 14.96
C ARG A 154 2.25 -1.48 14.19
N GLU A 155 1.38 -0.73 14.85
CA GLU A 155 0.58 0.31 14.20
C GLU A 155 1.46 1.37 13.53
N ARG A 156 2.53 1.82 14.20
CA ARG A 156 3.46 2.81 13.64
C ARG A 156 4.18 2.28 12.41
N ILE A 157 4.63 1.01 12.44
CA ILE A 157 5.28 0.38 11.27
C ILE A 157 4.28 0.26 10.12
N VAL A 158 3.04 -0.19 10.37
CA VAL A 158 1.99 -0.26 9.34
C VAL A 158 1.78 1.11 8.70
N ARG A 159 1.60 2.15 9.50
CA ARG A 159 1.45 3.54 9.01
C ARG A 159 2.65 3.98 8.16
N TYR A 160 3.87 3.70 8.63
CA TYR A 160 5.09 4.03 7.89
C TYR A 160 5.17 3.32 6.54
N LEU A 161 4.91 2.01 6.51
CA LEU A 161 4.93 1.21 5.28
C LEU A 161 3.83 1.61 4.29
N GLN A 162 2.66 2.04 4.78
CA GLN A 162 1.60 2.56 3.93
C GLN A 162 1.99 3.88 3.26
N ARG A 163 2.79 4.74 3.93
CA ARG A 163 3.36 5.96 3.32
C ARG A 163 4.24 5.64 2.13
N ASP A 164 5.02 4.56 2.21
CA ASP A 164 6.02 4.20 1.19
C ASP A 164 5.41 3.50 -0.05
N GLN A 165 4.15 3.01 0.06
CA GLN A 165 3.46 2.36 -1.06
C GLN A 165 2.99 3.32 -2.16
N GLY A 166 3.32 4.59 -2.07
CA GLY A 166 3.02 5.59 -3.10
C GLY A 166 1.52 5.83 -3.34
N LYS A 167 0.63 5.26 -2.52
CA LYS A 167 -0.82 5.46 -2.65
C LYS A 167 -1.18 6.88 -2.21
N LYS A 168 -1.69 7.65 -3.15
CA LYS A 168 -2.23 8.98 -2.88
C LYS A 168 -3.72 8.88 -2.59
N LEU A 169 -4.20 9.64 -1.59
CA LEU A 169 -5.62 9.86 -1.35
C LEU A 169 -6.03 11.14 -2.06
N VAL A 170 -6.92 11.05 -3.02
CA VAL A 170 -7.39 12.17 -3.82
C VAL A 170 -8.79 12.55 -3.36
N LEU A 171 -8.96 13.72 -2.76
CA LEU A 171 -10.24 14.22 -2.30
C LEU A 171 -10.85 15.14 -3.37
N ILE A 172 -11.99 14.74 -3.91
CA ILE A 172 -12.81 15.52 -4.82
C ILE A 172 -14.14 15.89 -4.16
N GLY A 173 -14.88 16.78 -4.75
CA GLY A 173 -16.20 17.21 -4.27
C GLY A 173 -16.43 18.69 -4.51
N PHE A 174 -17.65 19.12 -4.30
CA PHE A 174 -18.08 20.50 -4.54
C PHE A 174 -17.33 21.50 -3.64
N MET A 175 -17.32 22.78 -4.03
CA MET A 175 -16.84 23.86 -3.16
C MET A 175 -17.67 23.90 -1.87
N GLY A 176 -17.03 24.07 -0.71
CA GLY A 176 -17.71 23.98 0.59
C GLY A 176 -17.99 22.56 1.10
N ALA A 177 -17.68 21.49 0.34
CA ALA A 177 -17.84 20.10 0.80
C ALA A 177 -16.92 19.72 1.99
N GLY A 178 -15.92 20.54 2.32
CA GLY A 178 -15.01 20.29 3.43
C GLY A 178 -13.74 19.53 3.04
N LYS A 179 -13.39 19.49 1.76
CA LYS A 179 -12.18 18.79 1.26
C LYS A 179 -10.92 19.17 2.03
N THR A 180 -10.65 20.44 2.20
CA THR A 180 -9.46 20.94 2.90
C THR A 180 -9.44 20.49 4.36
N THR A 181 -10.57 20.54 5.06
CA THR A 181 -10.70 20.12 6.46
C THR A 181 -10.42 18.61 6.61
N VAL A 182 -11.04 17.78 5.76
CA VAL A 182 -10.85 16.34 5.75
C VAL A 182 -9.40 16.00 5.36
N ALA A 183 -8.86 16.68 4.34
CA ALA A 183 -7.49 16.51 3.88
C ALA A 183 -6.47 16.80 4.98
N GLN A 184 -6.64 17.91 5.70
CA GLN A 184 -5.79 18.30 6.82
C GLN A 184 -5.87 17.30 7.98
N ALA A 185 -7.07 16.89 8.38
CA ALA A 185 -7.26 15.91 9.43
C ALA A 185 -6.61 14.56 9.07
N TYR A 186 -6.84 14.08 7.86
CA TYR A 186 -6.26 12.82 7.38
C TYR A 186 -4.73 12.92 7.27
N ALA A 187 -4.21 13.98 6.65
CA ALA A 187 -2.78 14.21 6.52
C ALA A 187 -2.08 14.26 7.89
N LYS A 188 -2.68 14.93 8.87
CA LYS A 188 -2.17 14.98 10.25
C LYS A 188 -2.22 13.63 10.94
N THR A 189 -3.33 12.89 10.81
CA THR A 189 -3.51 11.59 11.46
C THR A 189 -2.50 10.55 10.97
N TYR A 190 -2.22 10.56 9.66
CA TYR A 190 -1.32 9.59 9.02
C TYR A 190 0.07 10.16 8.74
N ASP A 191 0.36 11.38 9.19
CA ASP A 191 1.62 12.11 8.97
C ASP A 191 2.03 12.11 7.48
N LEU A 192 1.09 12.45 6.61
CA LEU A 192 1.26 12.49 5.16
C LEU A 192 1.41 13.95 4.67
N PRO A 193 2.16 14.19 3.59
CA PRO A 193 2.16 15.50 2.94
C PRO A 193 0.77 15.81 2.38
N LEU A 194 0.31 17.03 2.61
CA LEU A 194 -0.90 17.59 2.02
C LEU A 194 -0.53 18.43 0.79
N ILE A 195 -1.17 18.16 -0.32
CA ILE A 195 -1.02 18.88 -1.57
C ILE A 195 -2.38 19.43 -1.97
N ASP A 196 -2.47 20.74 -2.14
CA ASP A 196 -3.64 21.41 -2.72
C ASP A 196 -3.34 21.78 -4.17
N THR A 197 -4.18 21.31 -5.11
CA THR A 197 -3.94 21.54 -6.54
C THR A 197 -4.01 23.00 -6.92
N ASP A 198 -4.84 23.80 -6.26
CA ASP A 198 -4.97 25.22 -6.54
C ASP A 198 -3.68 25.95 -6.14
N VAL A 199 -3.08 25.59 -5.00
CA VAL A 199 -1.78 26.13 -4.56
C VAL A 199 -0.66 25.71 -5.52
N GLU A 200 -0.65 24.48 -6.00
CA GLU A 200 0.38 24.02 -6.95
C GLU A 200 0.23 24.74 -8.32
N ILE A 201 -1.00 25.04 -8.75
CA ILE A 201 -1.25 25.83 -9.95
C ILE A 201 -0.71 27.26 -9.80
N GLU A 202 -0.98 27.92 -8.67
CA GLU A 202 -0.47 29.28 -8.41
C GLU A 202 1.06 29.31 -8.37
N LYS A 203 1.68 28.35 -7.71
CA LYS A 203 3.15 28.21 -7.71
C LYS A 203 3.70 28.05 -9.11
N LYS A 204 3.08 27.21 -9.94
CA LYS A 204 3.49 26.95 -11.31
C LYS A 204 3.31 28.17 -12.22
N ALA A 205 2.21 28.88 -12.06
CA ALA A 205 1.90 30.08 -12.85
C ALA A 205 2.67 31.32 -12.38
N GLY A 206 3.20 31.31 -11.13
CA GLY A 206 3.84 32.48 -10.53
C GLY A 206 2.88 33.64 -10.22
N MET A 207 1.56 33.36 -10.19
CA MET A 207 0.52 34.36 -9.93
C MET A 207 -0.76 33.72 -9.35
N PRO A 208 -1.59 34.47 -8.63
CA PRO A 208 -2.87 34.01 -8.13
C PRO A 208 -3.82 33.53 -9.23
N ILE A 209 -4.70 32.56 -8.90
CA ILE A 209 -5.70 32.01 -9.84
C ILE A 209 -6.55 33.12 -10.48
N ALA A 210 -6.98 34.13 -9.70
CA ALA A 210 -7.77 35.27 -10.22
C ALA A 210 -7.04 36.04 -11.33
N GLU A 211 -5.70 36.16 -11.23
CA GLU A 211 -4.91 36.79 -12.28
C GLU A 211 -4.73 35.88 -13.51
N ILE A 212 -4.64 34.57 -13.32
CA ILE A 212 -4.59 33.60 -14.43
C ILE A 212 -5.86 33.76 -15.28
N PHE A 213 -7.03 33.73 -14.64
CA PHE A 213 -8.31 33.95 -15.34
C PHE A 213 -8.36 35.30 -16.08
N LYS A 214 -7.90 36.36 -15.42
CA LYS A 214 -7.92 37.73 -16.01
C LYS A 214 -6.96 37.91 -17.18
N LYS A 215 -5.74 37.33 -17.07
CA LYS A 215 -4.67 37.57 -18.06
C LYS A 215 -4.62 36.49 -19.16
N GLN A 216 -4.98 35.25 -18.84
CA GLN A 216 -4.78 34.12 -19.74
C GLN A 216 -6.10 33.38 -20.08
N GLY A 217 -7.17 33.69 -19.36
CA GLY A 217 -8.48 33.06 -19.56
C GLY A 217 -8.66 31.70 -18.92
N GLU A 218 -9.91 31.20 -18.99
CA GLU A 218 -10.27 29.93 -18.34
C GLU A 218 -9.53 28.73 -18.93
N GLU A 219 -9.35 28.65 -20.25
CA GLU A 219 -8.73 27.49 -20.87
C GLU A 219 -7.26 27.33 -20.47
N ALA A 220 -6.52 28.41 -20.27
CA ALA A 220 -5.16 28.39 -19.77
C ALA A 220 -5.11 27.81 -18.33
N PHE A 221 -6.04 28.24 -17.47
CA PHE A 221 -6.18 27.68 -16.12
C PHE A 221 -6.46 26.16 -16.17
N ARG A 222 -7.39 25.74 -17.05
CA ARG A 222 -7.73 24.32 -17.21
C ARG A 222 -6.57 23.49 -17.74
N CYS A 223 -5.72 24.04 -18.60
CA CYS A 223 -4.49 23.39 -19.03
C CYS A 223 -3.51 23.20 -17.86
N LEU A 224 -3.38 24.21 -16.98
CA LEU A 224 -2.53 24.13 -15.80
C LEU A 224 -3.03 23.05 -14.82
N GLU A 225 -4.36 22.94 -14.59
CA GLU A 225 -4.94 21.86 -13.79
C GLU A 225 -4.51 20.49 -14.31
N THR A 226 -4.60 20.26 -15.61
CA THR A 226 -4.21 18.99 -16.23
C THR A 226 -2.71 18.72 -16.13
N GLN A 227 -1.88 19.75 -16.28
CA GLN A 227 -0.42 19.64 -16.14
C GLN A 227 -0.02 19.27 -14.70
N VAL A 228 -0.61 19.94 -13.70
CA VAL A 228 -0.35 19.66 -12.29
C VAL A 228 -0.72 18.20 -11.96
N LEU A 229 -1.85 17.69 -12.46
CA LEU A 229 -2.20 16.27 -12.27
C LEU A 229 -1.14 15.33 -12.82
N ARG A 230 -0.63 15.58 -14.03
CA ARG A 230 0.41 14.73 -14.64
C ARG A 230 1.70 14.73 -13.82
N GLU A 231 2.14 15.89 -13.36
CA GLU A 231 3.32 16.02 -12.50
C GLU A 231 3.14 15.30 -11.16
N LEU A 232 1.93 15.39 -10.57
CA LEU A 232 1.62 14.68 -9.34
C LEU A 232 1.57 13.15 -9.52
N ILE A 233 1.22 12.64 -10.70
CA ILE A 233 1.28 11.21 -11.03
C ILE A 233 2.74 10.72 -11.02
N GLU A 234 3.66 11.49 -11.61
CA GLU A 234 5.08 11.14 -11.68
C GLU A 234 5.78 11.24 -10.31
N LYS A 235 5.26 12.08 -9.42
CA LYS A 235 5.82 12.28 -8.08
C LYS A 235 5.57 11.04 -7.21
N LYS A 236 6.65 10.39 -6.79
CA LYS A 236 6.59 9.20 -5.92
C LYS A 236 6.21 9.59 -4.48
N GLY A 237 5.67 8.61 -3.75
CA GLY A 237 5.32 8.72 -2.33
C GLY A 237 3.82 8.90 -2.09
N ALA A 238 3.39 8.53 -0.87
CA ALA A 238 2.02 8.74 -0.41
C ALA A 238 1.78 10.21 -0.11
N ALA A 239 0.59 10.70 -0.40
CA ALA A 239 0.17 12.07 -0.13
C ALA A 239 -1.35 12.16 -0.04
N VAL A 240 -1.86 13.19 0.61
CA VAL A 240 -3.26 13.60 0.52
C VAL A 240 -3.34 14.75 -0.47
N ILE A 241 -4.21 14.61 -1.47
CA ILE A 241 -4.38 15.61 -2.52
C ILE A 241 -5.79 16.18 -2.45
N SER A 242 -5.91 17.48 -2.18
CA SER A 242 -7.15 18.22 -2.27
C SER A 242 -7.26 18.80 -3.67
N VAL A 243 -8.36 18.51 -4.38
CA VAL A 243 -8.53 18.88 -5.78
C VAL A 243 -9.53 20.01 -5.91
N GLY A 244 -9.22 21.02 -6.74
CA GLY A 244 -10.14 22.09 -7.11
C GLY A 244 -11.47 21.55 -7.64
N GLY A 245 -12.60 22.19 -7.26
CA GLY A 245 -13.94 21.65 -7.52
C GLY A 245 -14.30 21.45 -9.00
N GLY A 246 -13.72 22.23 -9.89
CA GLY A 246 -13.97 22.15 -11.34
C GLY A 246 -13.10 21.10 -12.07
N LEU A 247 -11.99 20.71 -11.48
CA LEU A 247 -11.00 19.84 -12.11
C LEU A 247 -11.56 18.44 -12.48
N PRO A 248 -12.37 17.76 -11.64
CA PRO A 248 -12.95 16.46 -11.94
C PRO A 248 -14.02 16.50 -13.04
N MET A 249 -14.59 17.67 -13.30
CA MET A 249 -15.67 17.85 -14.30
C MET A 249 -15.16 17.71 -15.74
N ARG A 250 -13.87 17.86 -15.99
CA ARG A 250 -13.29 17.60 -17.31
C ARG A 250 -13.06 16.12 -17.55
N SER A 251 -13.66 15.57 -18.60
CA SER A 251 -13.56 14.17 -18.95
C SER A 251 -12.10 13.67 -19.10
N GLN A 252 -11.22 14.52 -19.64
CA GLN A 252 -9.79 14.22 -19.79
C GLN A 252 -9.03 14.09 -18.47
N ASN A 253 -9.51 14.68 -17.38
CA ASN A 253 -8.87 14.62 -16.06
C ASN A 253 -9.31 13.38 -15.27
N GLN A 254 -10.47 12.79 -15.58
CA GLN A 254 -10.99 11.63 -14.84
C GLN A 254 -10.04 10.40 -14.85
N PRO A 255 -9.48 9.99 -16.01
CA PRO A 255 -8.50 8.90 -16.01
C PRO A 255 -7.21 9.27 -15.25
N LEU A 256 -6.78 10.54 -15.30
CA LEU A 256 -5.60 11.01 -14.56
C LEU A 256 -5.83 10.95 -13.04
N LEU A 257 -7.01 11.34 -12.55
CA LEU A 257 -7.38 11.24 -11.14
C LEU A 257 -7.34 9.79 -10.66
N ARG A 258 -7.87 8.85 -11.45
CA ARG A 258 -7.82 7.40 -11.13
C ARG A 258 -6.39 6.85 -11.11
N GLN A 259 -5.54 7.32 -12.02
CA GLN A 259 -4.13 6.95 -12.07
C GLN A 259 -3.35 7.54 -10.89
N LEU A 260 -3.74 8.73 -10.42
CA LEU A 260 -3.10 9.44 -9.33
C LEU A 260 -3.21 8.70 -7.99
N GLY A 261 -4.37 8.07 -7.70
CA GLY A 261 -4.56 7.34 -6.46
C GLY A 261 -6.00 6.94 -6.18
N THR A 262 -6.30 6.68 -4.92
CA THR A 262 -7.67 6.38 -4.45
C THR A 262 -8.48 7.68 -4.41
N VAL A 263 -9.51 7.76 -5.26
CA VAL A 263 -10.37 8.94 -5.35
C VAL A 263 -11.56 8.78 -4.41
N VAL A 264 -11.73 9.73 -3.51
CA VAL A 264 -12.87 9.83 -2.59
C VAL A 264 -13.64 11.11 -2.88
N CYS A 265 -14.93 10.98 -3.23
CA CYS A 265 -15.82 12.11 -3.42
C CYS A 265 -16.50 12.46 -2.10
N LEU A 266 -16.37 13.71 -1.67
CA LEU A 266 -17.11 14.22 -0.53
C LEU A 266 -18.46 14.75 -1.06
N ASP A 267 -19.49 13.97 -0.81
CA ASP A 267 -20.86 14.34 -1.12
C ASP A 267 -21.43 15.26 -0.04
N VAL A 268 -22.23 16.27 -0.47
CA VAL A 268 -22.75 17.29 0.44
C VAL A 268 -24.04 17.87 -0.14
N SER A 269 -25.04 18.13 0.72
CA SER A 269 -26.28 18.75 0.30
C SER A 269 -26.11 20.25 -0.03
N ALA A 270 -26.99 20.77 -0.88
CA ALA A 270 -26.99 22.19 -1.25
C ALA A 270 -27.16 23.09 -0.02
N GLU A 271 -27.98 22.65 0.96
CA GLU A 271 -28.20 23.38 2.21
C GLU A 271 -26.89 23.48 3.01
N THR A 272 -26.17 22.38 3.18
CA THR A 272 -24.90 22.36 3.91
C THR A 272 -23.85 23.22 3.23
N VAL A 273 -23.81 23.21 1.90
CA VAL A 273 -22.92 24.09 1.13
C VAL A 273 -23.25 25.55 1.38
N PHE A 274 -24.54 25.91 1.30
CA PHE A 274 -25.00 27.29 1.53
C PHE A 274 -24.68 27.76 2.95
N GLU A 275 -24.93 26.93 3.96
CA GLU A 275 -24.60 27.25 5.35
C GLU A 275 -23.11 27.52 5.58
N ARG A 276 -22.23 26.76 4.92
CA ARG A 276 -20.78 26.90 5.04
C ARG A 276 -20.20 28.06 4.22
N ILE A 277 -20.77 28.37 3.07
CA ILE A 277 -20.27 29.41 2.17
C ILE A 277 -20.88 30.76 2.54
N GLY A 278 -22.14 30.77 3.00
CA GLY A 278 -22.90 32.00 3.25
C GLY A 278 -23.32 32.70 1.98
N SER A 279 -23.74 33.99 2.13
CA SER A 279 -24.15 34.85 1.02
C SER A 279 -23.00 35.65 0.40
N ASP A 280 -21.84 35.71 1.06
CA ASP A 280 -20.64 36.37 0.52
C ASP A 280 -19.84 35.39 -0.33
N VAL A 281 -19.91 35.57 -1.63
CA VAL A 281 -19.28 34.76 -2.65
C VAL A 281 -18.31 35.54 -3.53
N SER A 282 -17.82 36.68 -3.02
CA SER A 282 -16.93 37.63 -3.74
C SER A 282 -15.68 36.91 -4.30
N ASP A 283 -15.14 35.97 -3.57
CA ASP A 283 -13.97 35.17 -3.96
C ASP A 283 -14.30 33.93 -4.81
N ARG A 284 -15.56 33.77 -5.24
CA ARG A 284 -16.06 32.58 -5.94
C ARG A 284 -16.79 32.94 -7.24
N PRO A 285 -16.05 33.17 -8.33
CA PRO A 285 -16.63 33.64 -9.59
C PRO A 285 -17.81 32.80 -10.12
N MET A 286 -17.79 31.48 -9.87
CA MET A 286 -18.85 30.55 -10.30
C MET A 286 -20.19 30.76 -9.56
N LEU A 287 -20.19 31.38 -8.39
CA LEU A 287 -21.39 31.66 -7.60
C LEU A 287 -21.85 33.11 -7.70
N CYS A 288 -21.09 33.97 -8.38
CA CYS A 288 -21.45 35.37 -8.58
C CYS A 288 -22.62 35.56 -9.58
N GLY A 289 -23.55 36.50 -9.30
CA GLY A 289 -24.61 36.91 -10.20
C GLY A 289 -25.92 36.12 -10.09
N GLY A 290 -26.78 36.47 -9.14
CA GLY A 290 -28.09 35.86 -8.89
C GLY A 290 -28.25 35.27 -7.50
N ASP A 291 -29.30 34.47 -7.29
CA ASP A 291 -29.51 33.75 -6.02
C ASP A 291 -28.44 32.67 -5.85
N VAL A 292 -27.63 32.79 -4.80
CA VAL A 292 -26.53 31.87 -4.48
C VAL A 292 -27.06 30.48 -4.20
N ARG A 293 -28.21 30.36 -3.52
CA ARG A 293 -28.80 29.06 -3.17
C ARG A 293 -29.28 28.29 -4.41
N GLU A 294 -29.95 28.99 -5.32
CA GLU A 294 -30.39 28.42 -6.60
C GLU A 294 -29.19 27.96 -7.46
N ARG A 295 -28.14 28.77 -7.48
CA ARG A 295 -26.90 28.42 -8.21
C ARG A 295 -26.17 27.21 -7.64
N ILE A 296 -26.07 27.11 -6.31
CA ILE A 296 -25.50 25.92 -5.65
C ILE A 296 -26.30 24.68 -6.04
N SER A 297 -27.63 24.72 -5.93
CA SER A 297 -28.49 23.59 -6.28
C SER A 297 -28.34 23.19 -7.74
N ARG A 298 -28.24 24.13 -8.66
CA ARG A 298 -28.06 23.89 -10.10
C ARG A 298 -26.69 23.28 -10.43
N LEU A 299 -25.63 23.67 -9.70
CA LEU A 299 -24.28 23.17 -9.93
C LEU A 299 -24.02 21.81 -9.28
N LEU A 300 -24.85 21.41 -8.30
CA LEU A 300 -24.80 20.10 -7.64
C LEU A 300 -25.66 19.06 -8.36
N ALA A 301 -26.69 19.47 -9.13
CA ALA A 301 -27.53 18.60 -9.93
C ALA A 301 -26.81 18.12 -11.21
#